data_f07b269f8fd8c6a68e79c434da096350
#
_entry.id   f07b269f8fd8c6a68e79c434da096350
#
_cell.length_a   1.000
_cell.length_b   1.000
_cell.length_c   1.000
_cell.angle_alpha   90.00
_cell.angle_beta   90.00
_cell.angle_gamma   90.00
#
_symmetry.space_group_name_H-M   'P 1'
#
loop_
_entity.id
_entity.type
_entity.pdbx_description
1 polymer ?
#
loop_
_entity_poly.entity_id
_entity_poly.type
_entity_poly.pdbx_seq_one_letter_code
_entity_poly.pdbx_strand_id
1 'polypeptide(L)'
;MAQSGDFMKIIAVAGGSGMGKTLFTKMLGERLPKSVVLPMDQYYFDKPDDIPAEKYDFDSPQALDFRLFHKALNELDAGNPVRMPQFDYVPAKRTKEYVKIVPGDYLIIEGLYVLMHASIRSMLNYSFFLESPPDVTVCRRCLRDMSEHGLSAQYSIQQYLTFVRPAYLTHVLPTKQFAKLLVSNGVNSRLDLFLDDFLKKFPL
;
A
#
# COMPACT_ATOMS: atom_id res chain seq x y z
N MET A 1 15.20 25.67 -26.01
CA MET A 1 13.89 24.96 -25.99
C MET A 1 13.94 23.95 -24.85
N ALA A 2 13.31 24.27 -23.74
CA ALA A 2 13.20 23.33 -22.63
C ALA A 2 12.30 22.18 -23.10
N GLN A 3 12.84 20.98 -23.12
CA GLN A 3 12.04 19.76 -23.27
C GLN A 3 10.98 19.80 -22.16
N SER A 4 9.71 19.66 -22.51
CA SER A 4 8.63 19.41 -21.57
C SER A 4 8.95 18.09 -20.88
N GLY A 5 9.63 18.17 -19.74
CA GLY A 5 9.86 17.01 -18.90
C GLY A 5 8.48 16.49 -18.50
N ASP A 6 8.10 15.32 -18.98
CA ASP A 6 6.93 14.62 -18.47
C ASP A 6 7.18 14.40 -16.97
N PHE A 7 6.45 15.14 -16.14
CA PHE A 7 6.50 14.96 -14.68
C PHE A 7 6.05 13.54 -14.35
N MET A 8 6.79 12.87 -13.49
CA MET A 8 6.43 11.55 -12.98
C MET A 8 4.97 11.54 -12.47
N LYS A 9 4.17 10.61 -12.93
CA LYS A 9 2.78 10.48 -12.51
C LYS A 9 2.69 9.60 -11.27
N ILE A 10 2.06 10.12 -10.22
CA ILE A 10 1.91 9.44 -8.94
C ILE A 10 0.52 8.83 -8.82
N ILE A 11 0.46 7.52 -8.58
CA ILE A 11 -0.76 6.73 -8.50
C ILE A 11 -0.82 6.07 -7.13
N ALA A 12 -1.92 6.28 -6.39
CA ALA A 12 -2.12 5.64 -5.09
C ALA A 12 -3.05 4.43 -5.21
N VAL A 13 -2.69 3.35 -4.50
CA VAL A 13 -3.51 2.15 -4.33
C VAL A 13 -3.78 1.94 -2.85
N ALA A 14 -4.98 2.31 -2.41
CA ALA A 14 -5.45 2.21 -1.03
C ALA A 14 -6.41 1.05 -0.82
N GLY A 15 -6.67 0.69 0.42
CA GLY A 15 -7.62 -0.35 0.82
C GLY A 15 -7.14 -1.10 2.05
N GLY A 16 -8.00 -1.92 2.65
CA GLY A 16 -7.69 -2.71 3.84
C GLY A 16 -6.69 -3.83 3.60
N SER A 17 -6.18 -4.40 4.69
CA SER A 17 -5.36 -5.62 4.63
C SER A 17 -6.17 -6.78 4.03
N GLY A 18 -5.58 -7.57 3.13
CA GLY A 18 -6.25 -8.68 2.44
C GLY A 18 -7.17 -8.27 1.28
N MET A 19 -7.31 -6.98 0.96
CA MET A 19 -8.15 -6.50 -0.14
C MET A 19 -7.49 -6.57 -1.53
N GLY A 20 -6.23 -7.04 -1.62
CA GLY A 20 -5.56 -7.30 -2.89
C GLY A 20 -4.80 -6.11 -3.48
N LYS A 21 -4.43 -5.11 -2.66
CA LYS A 21 -3.64 -3.94 -3.11
C LYS A 21 -2.36 -4.34 -3.84
N THR A 22 -1.55 -5.20 -3.25
CA THR A 22 -0.26 -5.64 -3.81
C THR A 22 -0.43 -6.35 -5.15
N LEU A 23 -1.45 -7.20 -5.29
CA LEU A 23 -1.77 -7.83 -6.57
C LEU A 23 -2.16 -6.79 -7.61
N PHE A 24 -3.05 -5.88 -7.25
CA PHE A 24 -3.50 -4.80 -8.15
C PHE A 24 -2.32 -3.90 -8.57
N THR A 25 -1.48 -3.51 -7.61
CA THR A 25 -0.26 -2.71 -7.84
C THR A 25 0.70 -3.40 -8.80
N LYS A 26 0.93 -4.71 -8.62
CA LYS A 26 1.75 -5.51 -9.52
C LYS A 26 1.18 -5.51 -10.95
N MET A 27 -0.11 -5.84 -11.08
CA MET A 27 -0.79 -5.86 -12.39
C MET A 27 -0.80 -4.50 -13.09
N LEU A 28 -0.95 -3.41 -12.33
CA LEU A 28 -0.89 -2.04 -12.85
C LEU A 28 0.54 -1.71 -13.31
N GLY A 29 1.55 -2.05 -12.49
CA GLY A 29 2.96 -1.82 -12.82
C GLY A 29 3.41 -2.57 -14.08
N GLU A 30 2.93 -3.80 -14.30
CA GLU A 30 3.21 -4.58 -15.52
C GLU A 30 2.66 -3.92 -16.78
N ARG A 31 1.66 -3.06 -16.67
CA ARG A 31 1.01 -2.35 -17.78
C ARG A 31 1.55 -0.94 -18.02
N LEU A 32 2.26 -0.37 -17.05
CA LEU A 32 2.81 0.98 -17.11
C LEU A 32 4.32 0.92 -17.35
N PRO A 33 4.81 1.47 -18.47
CA PRO A 33 6.24 1.46 -18.76
C PRO A 33 7.01 2.28 -17.73
N LYS A 34 8.21 1.81 -17.35
CA LYS A 34 9.07 2.46 -16.36
C LYS A 34 8.35 2.84 -15.07
N SER A 35 7.39 2.00 -14.63
CA SER A 35 6.76 2.17 -13.33
C SER A 35 7.68 1.73 -12.20
N VAL A 36 7.62 2.43 -11.09
CA VAL A 36 8.28 2.06 -9.83
C VAL A 36 7.24 1.99 -8.71
N VAL A 37 7.48 1.12 -7.73
CA VAL A 37 6.55 0.93 -6.61
C VAL A 37 7.21 1.37 -5.31
N LEU A 38 6.48 2.15 -4.51
CA LEU A 38 6.87 2.56 -3.17
C LEU A 38 5.81 2.06 -2.17
N PRO A 39 5.96 0.84 -1.63
CA PRO A 39 5.04 0.30 -0.66
C PRO A 39 5.22 0.98 0.70
N MET A 40 4.12 1.50 1.26
CA MET A 40 4.13 2.18 2.55
C MET A 40 4.51 1.25 3.70
N ASP A 41 4.22 -0.04 3.55
CA ASP A 41 4.46 -1.06 4.59
C ASP A 41 5.96 -1.28 4.88
N GLN A 42 6.87 -0.80 4.01
CA GLN A 42 8.31 -0.79 4.30
C GLN A 42 8.73 0.30 5.32
N TYR A 43 7.82 1.19 5.66
CA TYR A 43 8.07 2.35 6.52
C TYR A 43 7.53 2.18 7.95
N TYR A 44 7.22 0.96 8.38
CA TYR A 44 6.90 0.72 9.79
C TYR A 44 8.07 1.09 10.70
N PHE A 45 7.74 1.57 11.90
CA PHE A 45 8.71 1.65 13.00
C PHE A 45 9.01 0.25 13.53
N ASP A 46 10.19 0.09 14.10
CA ASP A 46 10.52 -1.12 14.84
C ASP A 46 9.52 -1.32 15.99
N LYS A 47 9.01 -2.54 16.11
CA LYS A 47 8.22 -2.91 17.28
C LYS A 47 9.10 -2.83 18.53
N PRO A 48 8.66 -2.20 19.64
CA PRO A 48 9.38 -2.22 20.90
C PRO A 48 9.62 -3.65 21.40
N ASP A 49 10.82 -3.91 21.96
CA ASP A 49 11.21 -5.27 22.36
C ASP A 49 10.42 -5.78 23.58
N ASP A 50 9.94 -4.86 24.42
CA ASP A 50 9.15 -5.14 25.63
C ASP A 50 7.66 -5.42 25.33
N ILE A 51 7.20 -5.21 24.08
CA ILE A 51 5.81 -5.49 23.68
C ILE A 51 5.77 -6.79 22.89
N PRO A 52 5.04 -7.84 23.35
CA PRO A 52 4.80 -9.03 22.58
C PRO A 52 4.11 -8.72 21.24
N ALA A 53 4.44 -9.47 20.17
CA ALA A 53 3.91 -9.20 18.83
C ALA A 53 2.38 -9.29 18.76
N GLU A 54 1.79 -10.18 19.56
CA GLU A 54 0.33 -10.34 19.65
C GLU A 54 -0.40 -9.17 20.32
N LYS A 55 0.33 -8.29 21.00
CA LYS A 55 -0.19 -7.09 21.68
C LYS A 55 0.14 -5.78 20.96
N TYR A 56 0.98 -5.84 19.92
CA TYR A 56 1.37 -4.65 19.18
C TYR A 56 0.42 -4.41 18.00
N ASP A 57 -0.13 -3.19 17.93
CA ASP A 57 -1.04 -2.79 16.85
C ASP A 57 -0.26 -2.25 15.64
N PHE A 58 0.06 -3.15 14.71
CA PHE A 58 0.67 -2.78 13.43
C PHE A 58 -0.29 -2.05 12.48
N ASP A 59 -1.58 -2.20 12.70
CA ASP A 59 -2.60 -1.56 11.88
C ASP A 59 -2.97 -0.15 12.39
N SER A 60 -2.33 0.31 13.47
CA SER A 60 -2.42 1.69 13.94
C SER A 60 -1.62 2.64 13.02
N PRO A 61 -2.15 3.82 12.66
CA PRO A 61 -1.37 4.82 11.91
C PRO A 61 -0.04 5.20 12.61
N GLN A 62 0.02 5.14 13.94
CA GLN A 62 1.21 5.44 14.73
C GLN A 62 2.35 4.44 14.54
N ALA A 63 2.05 3.23 14.02
CA ALA A 63 3.08 2.24 13.70
C ALA A 63 3.91 2.60 12.47
N LEU A 64 3.47 3.58 11.66
CA LEU A 64 4.11 3.99 10.41
C LEU A 64 4.87 5.32 10.53
N ASP A 65 6.07 5.36 9.97
CA ASP A 65 6.89 6.56 9.81
C ASP A 65 6.44 7.37 8.58
N PHE A 66 5.31 8.06 8.72
CA PHE A 66 4.80 8.93 7.67
C PHE A 66 5.80 10.01 7.25
N ARG A 67 6.64 10.49 8.18
CA ARG A 67 7.63 11.52 7.87
C ARG A 67 8.67 10.99 6.90
N LEU A 68 9.20 9.78 7.15
CA LEU A 68 10.18 9.15 6.28
C LEU A 68 9.56 8.78 4.93
N PHE A 69 8.33 8.25 4.92
CA PHE A 69 7.59 7.95 3.70
C PHE A 69 7.36 9.20 2.86
N HIS A 70 6.88 10.28 3.46
CA HIS A 70 6.61 11.55 2.76
C HIS A 70 7.90 12.17 2.21
N LYS A 71 9.01 12.08 2.98
CA LYS A 71 10.32 12.52 2.48
C LYS A 71 10.73 11.74 1.23
N ALA A 72 10.60 10.40 1.25
CA ALA A 72 10.92 9.58 0.09
C ALA A 72 10.05 9.92 -1.13
N LEU A 73 8.75 10.16 -0.91
CA LEU A 73 7.83 10.56 -1.95
C LEU A 73 8.23 11.90 -2.60
N ASN A 74 8.56 12.91 -1.78
CA ASN A 74 9.01 14.22 -2.27
C ASN A 74 10.33 14.15 -3.05
N GLU A 75 11.29 13.33 -2.60
CA GLU A 75 12.56 13.15 -3.32
C GLU A 75 12.32 12.49 -4.69
N LEU A 76 11.47 11.46 -4.75
CA LEU A 76 11.14 10.80 -6.02
C LEU A 76 10.41 11.76 -6.98
N ASP A 77 9.47 12.56 -6.48
CA ASP A 77 8.76 13.59 -7.26
C ASP A 77 9.70 14.67 -7.79
N ALA A 78 10.75 14.99 -7.04
CA ALA A 78 11.82 15.90 -7.45
C ALA A 78 12.84 15.26 -8.42
N GLY A 79 12.65 13.99 -8.81
CA GLY A 79 13.56 13.27 -9.72
C GLY A 79 14.78 12.66 -9.02
N ASN A 80 14.85 12.66 -7.69
CA ASN A 80 15.96 12.12 -6.93
C ASN A 80 15.74 10.65 -6.56
N PRO A 81 16.76 9.78 -6.67
CA PRO A 81 16.66 8.41 -6.20
C PRO A 81 16.62 8.36 -4.67
N VAL A 82 15.89 7.39 -4.12
CA VAL A 82 15.78 7.17 -2.68
C VAL A 82 16.28 5.79 -2.27
N ARG A 83 16.63 5.66 -0.99
CA ARG A 83 16.92 4.39 -0.33
C ARG A 83 15.70 4.00 0.50
N MET A 84 14.86 3.11 -0.05
CA MET A 84 13.70 2.57 0.63
C MET A 84 14.15 1.57 1.70
N PRO A 85 13.72 1.71 2.96
CA PRO A 85 14.01 0.73 3.99
C PRO A 85 13.38 -0.62 3.65
N GLN A 86 13.86 -1.69 4.28
CA GLN A 86 13.26 -3.01 4.20
C GLN A 86 12.76 -3.39 5.60
N PHE A 87 11.49 -3.75 5.69
CA PHE A 87 10.88 -4.17 6.94
C PHE A 87 10.73 -5.69 6.97
N ASP A 88 11.27 -6.32 8.02
CA ASP A 88 11.09 -7.76 8.26
C ASP A 88 9.94 -7.97 9.24
N TYR A 89 8.89 -8.61 8.78
CA TYR A 89 7.66 -8.82 9.53
C TYR A 89 7.81 -9.84 10.67
N VAL A 90 8.78 -10.77 10.59
CA VAL A 90 8.95 -11.80 11.62
C VAL A 90 9.53 -11.22 12.92
N PRO A 91 10.70 -10.53 12.90
CA PRO A 91 11.16 -9.79 14.08
C PRO A 91 10.42 -8.47 14.26
N ALA A 92 9.60 -8.07 13.28
CA ALA A 92 8.90 -6.79 13.23
C ALA A 92 9.84 -5.59 13.42
N LYS A 93 10.89 -5.56 12.57
CA LYS A 93 11.94 -4.53 12.60
C LYS A 93 12.40 -4.17 11.20
N ARG A 94 12.90 -2.97 11.04
CA ARG A 94 13.65 -2.58 9.84
C ARG A 94 14.96 -3.35 9.78
N THR A 95 15.28 -3.84 8.62
CA THR A 95 16.59 -4.45 8.37
C THR A 95 17.67 -3.34 8.19
N LYS A 96 18.94 -3.74 8.10
CA LYS A 96 20.02 -2.83 7.71
C LYS A 96 20.10 -2.62 6.19
N GLU A 97 19.32 -3.35 5.44
CA GLU A 97 19.28 -3.30 3.98
C GLU A 97 18.35 -2.22 3.47
N TYR A 98 18.65 -1.72 2.28
CA TYR A 98 17.85 -0.73 1.59
C TYR A 98 17.75 -1.10 0.12
N VAL A 99 16.59 -0.87 -0.47
CA VAL A 99 16.43 -0.95 -1.92
C VAL A 99 16.52 0.45 -2.50
N LYS A 100 17.37 0.62 -3.53
CA LYS A 100 17.45 1.87 -4.27
C LYS A 100 16.28 1.96 -5.23
N ILE A 101 15.44 2.97 -5.06
CA ILE A 101 14.35 3.31 -5.98
C ILE A 101 14.81 4.50 -6.82
N VAL A 102 14.78 4.35 -8.12
CA VAL A 102 15.09 5.41 -9.09
C VAL A 102 13.78 5.89 -9.70
N PRO A 103 13.52 7.19 -9.82
CA PRO A 103 12.31 7.69 -10.43
C PRO A 103 12.09 7.14 -11.85
N GLY A 104 10.86 6.81 -12.16
CA GLY A 104 10.41 6.38 -13.48
C GLY A 104 9.38 7.34 -14.05
N ASP A 105 8.65 6.90 -15.08
CA ASP A 105 7.56 7.70 -15.63
C ASP A 105 6.32 7.65 -14.71
N TYR A 106 6.17 6.55 -13.94
CA TYR A 106 5.09 6.33 -12.99
C TYR A 106 5.62 5.90 -11.64
N LEU A 107 5.09 6.49 -10.58
CA LEU A 107 5.28 6.06 -9.19
C LEU A 107 3.97 5.52 -8.65
N ILE A 108 3.94 4.25 -8.28
CA ILE A 108 2.78 3.63 -7.64
C ILE A 108 3.07 3.55 -6.14
N ILE A 109 2.31 4.28 -5.33
CA ILE A 109 2.36 4.15 -3.87
C ILE A 109 1.21 3.25 -3.42
N GLU A 110 1.50 2.26 -2.57
CA GLU A 110 0.46 1.40 -2.02
C GLU A 110 0.52 1.35 -0.49
N GLY A 111 -0.62 1.16 0.13
CA GLY A 111 -0.69 0.97 1.57
C GLY A 111 -2.05 1.29 2.17
N LEU A 112 -2.18 1.02 3.47
CA LEU A 112 -3.41 1.28 4.24
C LEU A 112 -3.75 2.78 4.26
N TYR A 113 -2.74 3.64 4.38
CA TYR A 113 -2.89 5.05 4.75
C TYR A 113 -2.42 6.04 3.67
N VAL A 114 -2.18 5.57 2.43
CA VAL A 114 -1.71 6.44 1.33
C VAL A 114 -2.67 7.59 0.98
N LEU A 115 -3.95 7.46 1.36
CA LEU A 115 -4.95 8.51 1.20
C LEU A 115 -5.25 9.30 2.48
N MET A 116 -4.56 9.02 3.58
CA MET A 116 -4.87 9.64 4.88
C MET A 116 -4.47 11.11 4.92
N HIS A 117 -3.27 11.45 4.47
CA HIS A 117 -2.72 12.80 4.56
C HIS A 117 -3.03 13.65 3.32
N ALA A 118 -3.52 14.86 3.54
CA ALA A 118 -3.84 15.80 2.45
C ALA A 118 -2.61 16.15 1.60
N SER A 119 -1.42 16.24 2.22
CA SER A 119 -0.15 16.48 1.53
C SER A 119 0.21 15.40 0.53
N ILE A 120 -0.09 14.14 0.82
CA ILE A 120 0.09 13.04 -0.14
C ILE A 120 -0.97 13.13 -1.23
N ARG A 121 -2.25 13.33 -0.85
CA ARG A 121 -3.35 13.41 -1.83
C ARG A 121 -3.16 14.52 -2.86
N SER A 122 -2.56 15.64 -2.48
CA SER A 122 -2.31 16.76 -3.43
C SER A 122 -1.28 16.44 -4.51
N MET A 123 -0.46 15.40 -4.32
CA MET A 123 0.53 14.95 -5.29
C MET A 123 -0.03 13.91 -6.28
N LEU A 124 -1.22 13.34 -6.02
CA LEU A 124 -1.75 12.22 -6.76
C LEU A 124 -2.39 12.60 -8.09
N ASN A 125 -1.93 12.02 -9.18
CA ASN A 125 -2.59 12.06 -10.48
C ASN A 125 -3.81 11.15 -10.50
N TYR A 126 -3.70 9.93 -9.92
CA TYR A 126 -4.78 8.95 -9.80
C TYR A 126 -4.76 8.29 -8.44
N SER A 127 -5.92 7.81 -8.01
CA SER A 127 -6.04 7.04 -6.77
C SER A 127 -7.14 6.01 -6.86
N PHE A 128 -6.81 4.79 -6.45
CA PHE A 128 -7.71 3.66 -6.37
C PHE A 128 -7.95 3.29 -4.91
N PHE A 129 -9.18 2.96 -4.57
CA PHE A 129 -9.49 2.33 -3.30
C PHE A 129 -10.10 0.94 -3.59
N LEU A 130 -9.40 -0.10 -3.15
CA LEU A 130 -9.85 -1.49 -3.29
C LEU A 130 -10.82 -1.83 -2.18
N GLU A 131 -11.91 -2.46 -2.56
CA GLU A 131 -12.93 -3.00 -1.66
C GLU A 131 -13.08 -4.50 -1.88
N SER A 132 -13.26 -5.23 -0.81
CA SER A 132 -13.57 -6.65 -0.83
C SER A 132 -14.55 -6.97 0.28
N PRO A 133 -15.45 -7.96 0.10
CA PRO A 133 -16.32 -8.43 1.17
C PRO A 133 -15.48 -8.84 2.39
N PRO A 134 -15.94 -8.54 3.62
CA PRO A 134 -15.16 -8.80 4.84
C PRO A 134 -14.77 -10.27 5.05
N ASP A 135 -15.65 -11.20 4.68
CA ASP A 135 -15.43 -12.65 4.73
C ASP A 135 -14.30 -13.06 3.77
N VAL A 136 -14.32 -12.56 2.54
CA VAL A 136 -13.24 -12.78 1.56
C VAL A 136 -11.92 -12.18 2.04
N THR A 137 -11.98 -10.99 2.62
CA THR A 137 -10.80 -10.28 3.13
C THR A 137 -10.11 -11.06 4.24
N VAL A 138 -10.86 -11.54 5.25
CA VAL A 138 -10.28 -12.29 6.37
C VAL A 138 -9.73 -13.64 5.92
N CYS A 139 -10.41 -14.33 5.01
CA CYS A 139 -9.91 -15.59 4.45
C CYS A 139 -8.59 -15.38 3.69
N ARG A 140 -8.51 -14.39 2.81
CA ARG A 140 -7.27 -14.06 2.06
C ARG A 140 -6.12 -13.70 2.99
N ARG A 141 -6.40 -12.89 4.04
CA ARG A 141 -5.41 -12.54 5.05
C ARG A 141 -4.90 -13.79 5.78
N CYS A 142 -5.79 -14.65 6.28
CA CYS A 142 -5.39 -15.88 6.98
C CYS A 142 -4.51 -16.77 6.09
N LEU A 143 -4.90 -16.99 4.83
CA LEU A 143 -4.12 -17.80 3.90
C LEU A 143 -2.72 -17.22 3.66
N ARG A 144 -2.61 -15.91 3.45
CA ARG A 144 -1.33 -15.23 3.30
C ARG A 144 -0.48 -15.34 4.56
N ASP A 145 -1.04 -15.02 5.73
CA ASP A 145 -0.32 -15.04 7.00
C ASP A 145 0.22 -16.45 7.33
N MET A 146 -0.53 -17.49 6.95
CA MET A 146 -0.08 -18.89 7.07
C MET A 146 1.04 -19.23 6.08
N SER A 147 0.90 -18.85 4.80
CA SER A 147 1.84 -19.25 3.74
C SER A 147 3.14 -18.43 3.73
N GLU A 148 3.07 -17.13 4.02
CA GLU A 148 4.20 -16.21 3.88
C GLU A 148 4.90 -15.93 5.22
N HIS A 149 4.15 -15.98 6.35
CA HIS A 149 4.68 -15.63 7.66
C HIS A 149 4.70 -16.81 8.65
N GLY A 150 4.19 -17.99 8.26
CA GLY A 150 4.14 -19.16 9.13
C GLY A 150 3.23 -19.03 10.35
N LEU A 151 2.29 -18.06 10.33
CA LEU A 151 1.37 -17.80 11.43
C LEU A 151 0.19 -18.78 11.41
N SER A 152 -0.41 -19.06 12.58
CA SER A 152 -1.62 -19.87 12.63
C SER A 152 -2.84 -19.07 12.19
N ALA A 153 -3.85 -19.77 11.63
CA ALA A 153 -5.14 -19.16 11.29
C ALA A 153 -5.81 -18.52 12.53
N GLN A 154 -5.71 -19.19 13.69
CA GLN A 154 -6.24 -18.67 14.95
C GLN A 154 -5.61 -17.32 15.31
N TYR A 155 -4.28 -17.21 15.20
CA TYR A 155 -3.56 -15.96 15.45
C TYR A 155 -4.00 -14.87 14.48
N SER A 156 -4.03 -15.15 13.17
CA SER A 156 -4.43 -14.19 12.15
C SER A 156 -5.87 -13.68 12.35
N ILE A 157 -6.81 -14.57 12.70
CA ILE A 157 -8.19 -14.19 13.01
C ILE A 157 -8.25 -13.31 14.25
N GLN A 158 -7.51 -13.66 15.31
CA GLN A 158 -7.48 -12.86 16.55
C GLN A 158 -6.93 -11.46 16.27
N GLN A 159 -5.82 -11.35 15.51
CA GLN A 159 -5.26 -10.06 15.09
C GLN A 159 -6.26 -9.25 14.25
N TYR A 160 -6.95 -9.91 13.33
CA TYR A 160 -7.96 -9.26 12.51
C TYR A 160 -9.09 -8.65 13.34
N LEU A 161 -9.60 -9.38 14.31
CA LEU A 161 -10.70 -8.90 15.15
C LEU A 161 -10.26 -7.81 16.12
N THR A 162 -9.04 -7.93 16.67
CA THR A 162 -8.53 -7.03 17.71
C THR A 162 -8.02 -5.70 17.16
N PHE A 163 -7.28 -5.73 16.04
CA PHE A 163 -6.58 -4.56 15.52
C PHE A 163 -6.98 -4.19 14.10
N VAL A 164 -6.91 -5.15 13.16
CA VAL A 164 -7.05 -4.86 11.73
C VAL A 164 -8.42 -4.28 11.38
N ARG A 165 -9.48 -4.96 11.82
CA ARG A 165 -10.86 -4.52 11.53
C ARG A 165 -11.21 -3.18 12.20
N PRO A 166 -10.91 -2.94 13.49
CA PRO A 166 -11.08 -1.63 14.09
C PRO A 166 -10.30 -0.52 13.38
N ALA A 167 -9.01 -0.73 13.11
CA ALA A 167 -8.18 0.24 12.40
C ALA A 167 -8.72 0.53 10.98
N TYR A 168 -9.15 -0.51 10.25
CA TYR A 168 -9.79 -0.34 8.95
C TYR A 168 -11.01 0.57 9.04
N LEU A 169 -11.94 0.30 9.95
CA LEU A 169 -13.17 1.06 10.08
C LEU A 169 -12.92 2.52 10.51
N THR A 170 -11.94 2.72 11.39
CA THR A 170 -11.67 4.04 11.98
C THR A 170 -10.79 4.90 11.09
N HIS A 171 -9.79 4.32 10.44
CA HIS A 171 -8.74 5.10 9.77
C HIS A 171 -8.68 4.90 8.26
N VAL A 172 -8.91 3.67 7.76
CA VAL A 172 -8.75 3.37 6.33
C VAL A 172 -10.03 3.64 5.55
N LEU A 173 -11.15 3.07 5.98
CA LEU A 173 -12.44 3.20 5.29
C LEU A 173 -12.88 4.66 5.09
N PRO A 174 -12.72 5.58 6.05
CA PRO A 174 -13.06 7.00 5.84
C PRO A 174 -12.27 7.66 4.70
N THR A 175 -11.08 7.15 4.36
CA THR A 175 -10.27 7.71 3.27
C THR A 175 -10.80 7.34 1.88
N LYS A 176 -11.71 6.38 1.77
CA LYS A 176 -12.37 5.98 0.53
C LYS A 176 -12.97 7.16 -0.22
N GLN A 177 -13.53 8.15 0.49
CA GLN A 177 -14.10 9.36 -0.11
C GLN A 177 -13.10 10.20 -0.91
N PHE A 178 -11.80 10.02 -0.67
CA PHE A 178 -10.73 10.75 -1.35
C PHE A 178 -10.17 10.00 -2.57
N ALA A 179 -10.61 8.75 -2.81
CA ALA A 179 -10.20 8.00 -3.98
C ALA A 179 -10.96 8.48 -5.22
N LYS A 180 -10.24 8.59 -6.35
CA LYS A 180 -10.86 8.91 -7.65
C LYS A 180 -11.64 7.73 -8.21
N LEU A 181 -11.22 6.51 -7.90
CA LEU A 181 -11.81 5.28 -8.42
C LEU A 181 -11.95 4.22 -7.32
N LEU A 182 -13.11 3.57 -7.29
CA LEU A 182 -13.38 2.43 -6.43
C LEU A 182 -13.25 1.14 -7.24
N VAL A 183 -12.53 0.16 -6.69
CA VAL A 183 -12.25 -1.12 -7.33
C VAL A 183 -12.79 -2.24 -6.48
N SER A 184 -13.82 -2.92 -6.95
CA SER A 184 -14.35 -4.12 -6.29
C SER A 184 -13.45 -5.32 -6.55
N ASN A 185 -13.00 -6.00 -5.49
CA ASN A 185 -12.15 -7.20 -5.54
C ASN A 185 -12.76 -8.35 -4.74
N GLY A 186 -13.97 -8.78 -5.11
CA GLY A 186 -14.60 -9.99 -4.59
C GLY A 186 -13.99 -11.28 -5.16
N VAL A 187 -14.65 -12.42 -4.93
CA VAL A 187 -14.18 -13.74 -5.35
C VAL A 187 -14.04 -13.87 -6.87
N ASN A 188 -14.98 -13.31 -7.63
CA ASN A 188 -15.07 -13.41 -9.09
C ASN A 188 -14.64 -12.11 -9.80
N SER A 189 -13.96 -11.22 -9.11
CA SER A 189 -13.53 -9.96 -9.72
C SER A 189 -12.44 -10.18 -10.76
N ARG A 190 -12.55 -9.49 -11.87
CA ARG A 190 -11.60 -9.51 -12.98
C ARG A 190 -10.81 -8.20 -12.99
N LEU A 191 -9.80 -8.12 -12.11
CA LEU A 191 -8.94 -6.95 -12.00
C LEU A 191 -8.16 -6.67 -13.30
N ASP A 192 -7.84 -7.72 -14.04
CA ASP A 192 -7.21 -7.64 -15.36
C ASP A 192 -8.08 -6.83 -16.35
N LEU A 193 -9.34 -7.20 -16.49
CA LEU A 193 -10.27 -6.51 -17.37
C LEU A 193 -10.55 -5.07 -16.91
N PHE A 194 -10.66 -4.87 -15.60
CA PHE A 194 -10.83 -3.54 -15.05
C PHE A 194 -9.65 -2.62 -15.43
N LEU A 195 -8.41 -3.09 -15.26
CA LEU A 195 -7.21 -2.32 -15.59
C LEU A 195 -7.09 -2.06 -17.10
N ASP A 196 -7.40 -3.05 -17.93
CA ASP A 196 -7.35 -2.90 -19.39
C ASP A 196 -8.38 -1.86 -19.88
N ASP A 197 -9.60 -1.87 -19.31
CA ASP A 197 -10.64 -0.88 -19.63
C ASP A 197 -10.29 0.52 -19.07
N PHE A 198 -9.74 0.58 -17.85
CA PHE A 198 -9.27 1.83 -17.27
C PHE A 198 -8.20 2.50 -18.13
N LEU A 199 -7.15 1.77 -18.52
CA LEU A 199 -6.04 2.33 -19.30
C LEU A 199 -6.44 2.74 -20.72
N LYS A 200 -7.47 2.11 -21.31
CA LYS A 200 -8.05 2.56 -22.59
C LYS A 200 -8.78 3.90 -22.47
N LYS A 201 -9.49 4.11 -21.35
CA LYS A 201 -10.29 5.32 -21.12
C LYS A 201 -9.45 6.49 -20.60
N PHE A 202 -8.43 6.18 -19.85
CA PHE A 202 -7.55 7.14 -19.19
C PHE A 202 -6.09 6.81 -19.56
N PRO A 203 -5.64 7.14 -20.77
CA PRO A 203 -4.24 6.98 -21.15
C PRO A 203 -3.40 7.81 -20.20
N LEU A 204 -2.65 7.09 -19.36
CA LEU A 204 -1.77 7.68 -18.35
C LEU A 204 -0.51 8.24 -18.99
#